data_713f32d216f23b27b4e345ff6ab962fe
#
_entry.id   713f32d216f23b27b4e345ff6ab962fe
#
_cell.length_a   1.000
_cell.length_b   1.000
_cell.length_c   1.000
_cell.angle_alpha   90.00
_cell.angle_beta   90.00
_cell.angle_gamma   90.00
#
_symmetry.space_group_name_H-M   'P 1'
#
loop_
_entity.id
_entity.type
_entity.pdbx_description
1 polymer ?
#
loop_
_entity_poly.entity_id
_entity_poly.type
_entity_poly.pdbx_seq_one_letter_code
_entity_poly.pdbx_strand_id
1 'polypeptide(L)'
;MPEKFLIYNGSSIHYRMIGAGKTVVFIHGFGEDGSVWNQQVTFLKNKFQLIIPDLPGSGKSELIPGITMESMSDVIKEILTQENLSSCTMIGHSMGGYITMAFAENYSGFLNAFGLFHSSSYPDSEEKKATRRKGIEFIKQHGAFEFLKAITPNLFSPVSTGKMKKEIDTFIESLSYFTPQTLIAYYEAMMRRPDRSMILDKSSVPILFIIGQYDTVIPINDLLKAC
;
A
#
# COMPACT_ATOMS: atom_id res chain seq x y z
N MET A 1 11.95 12.26 12.32
CA MET A 1 11.28 11.01 12.76
C MET A 1 12.36 9.94 12.82
N PRO A 2 12.39 9.06 13.83
CA PRO A 2 13.35 7.96 13.87
C PRO A 2 13.16 7.05 12.63
N GLU A 3 14.22 6.93 11.85
CA GLU A 3 14.31 6.02 10.71
C GLU A 3 14.95 4.72 11.18
N LYS A 4 14.40 3.61 10.74
CA LYS A 4 14.88 2.27 11.06
C LYS A 4 14.99 1.42 9.82
N PHE A 5 15.78 0.37 9.90
CA PHE A 5 15.99 -0.57 8.81
C PHE A 5 15.86 -2.00 9.33
N LEU A 6 15.25 -2.84 8.51
CA LEU A 6 15.24 -4.30 8.63
C LEU A 6 16.06 -4.87 7.47
N ILE A 7 16.93 -5.84 7.73
CA ILE A 7 17.51 -6.65 6.66
C ILE A 7 16.64 -7.88 6.45
N TYR A 8 16.03 -7.96 5.28
CA TYR A 8 15.15 -9.07 4.92
C TYR A 8 15.60 -9.68 3.58
N ASN A 9 15.97 -10.97 3.60
CA ASN A 9 16.53 -11.69 2.44
C ASN A 9 17.69 -10.96 1.75
N GLY A 10 18.55 -10.29 2.53
CA GLY A 10 19.70 -9.54 2.05
C GLY A 10 19.40 -8.12 1.56
N SER A 11 18.13 -7.72 1.51
CA SER A 11 17.71 -6.36 1.12
C SER A 11 17.40 -5.51 2.34
N SER A 12 17.76 -4.22 2.28
CA SER A 12 17.50 -3.23 3.32
C SER A 12 16.10 -2.64 3.15
N ILE A 13 15.26 -2.79 4.16
CA ILE A 13 13.88 -2.29 4.19
C ILE A 13 13.78 -1.16 5.21
N HIS A 14 13.45 0.01 4.74
CA HIS A 14 13.26 1.19 5.56
C HIS A 14 11.85 1.25 6.16
N TYR A 15 11.76 1.71 7.40
CA TYR A 15 10.50 2.08 8.02
C TYR A 15 10.69 3.18 9.05
N ARG A 16 9.65 3.93 9.31
CA ARG A 16 9.59 4.91 10.38
C ARG A 16 8.75 4.37 11.52
N MET A 17 9.19 4.64 12.75
CA MET A 17 8.43 4.32 13.95
C MET A 17 8.33 5.58 14.82
N ILE A 18 7.11 5.95 15.22
CA ILE A 18 6.87 7.20 15.97
C ILE A 18 5.68 7.05 16.92
N GLY A 19 5.72 7.77 18.03
CA GLY A 19 4.67 7.75 19.05
C GLY A 19 4.80 6.58 20.01
N ALA A 20 3.78 6.36 20.81
CA ALA A 20 3.70 5.28 21.80
C ALA A 20 2.25 4.85 22.00
N GLY A 21 2.04 3.67 22.58
CA GLY A 21 0.71 3.11 22.84
C GLY A 21 0.34 1.97 21.90
N LYS A 22 -0.95 1.85 21.55
CA LYS A 22 -1.41 0.80 20.62
C LYS A 22 -0.78 1.00 19.24
N THR A 23 -0.28 -0.08 18.66
CA THR A 23 0.42 -0.03 17.38
C THR A 23 -0.56 0.07 16.21
N VAL A 24 -0.28 1.01 15.29
CA VAL A 24 -0.95 1.14 13.99
C VAL A 24 0.09 1.09 12.89
N VAL A 25 -0.09 0.19 11.92
CA VAL A 25 0.76 0.07 10.73
C VAL A 25 0.03 0.70 9.55
N PHE A 26 0.69 1.62 8.85
CA PHE A 26 0.18 2.26 7.64
C PHE A 26 0.96 1.78 6.41
N ILE A 27 0.29 1.09 5.49
CA ILE A 27 0.89 0.54 4.28
C ILE A 27 0.44 1.35 3.07
N HIS A 28 1.41 1.89 2.33
CA HIS A 28 1.15 2.73 1.15
C HIS A 28 0.78 1.91 -0.10
N GLY A 29 0.37 2.58 -1.16
CA GLY A 29 -0.07 2.00 -2.42
C GLY A 29 1.03 1.87 -3.49
N PHE A 30 0.59 1.59 -4.72
CA PHE A 30 1.43 1.52 -5.91
C PHE A 30 1.94 2.90 -6.30
N GLY A 31 3.26 3.00 -6.58
CA GLY A 31 3.88 4.27 -6.97
C GLY A 31 3.85 5.32 -5.85
N GLU A 32 3.87 4.89 -4.61
CA GLU A 32 3.91 5.70 -3.40
C GLU A 32 5.03 5.24 -2.48
N ASP A 33 5.30 5.98 -1.43
CA ASP A 33 6.11 5.59 -0.29
C ASP A 33 5.43 5.99 1.03
N GLY A 34 6.08 5.72 2.16
CA GLY A 34 5.51 6.03 3.47
C GLY A 34 5.19 7.51 3.71
N SER A 35 5.67 8.44 2.87
CA SER A 35 5.41 9.88 3.02
C SER A 35 3.95 10.25 2.78
N VAL A 36 3.19 9.46 2.03
CA VAL A 36 1.75 9.69 1.81
C VAL A 36 0.97 9.73 3.11
N TRP A 37 1.50 9.11 4.18
CA TRP A 37 0.88 9.07 5.51
C TRP A 37 1.29 10.22 6.43
N ASN A 38 2.07 11.21 5.97
CA ASN A 38 2.64 12.25 6.84
C ASN A 38 1.56 13.08 7.58
N GLN A 39 0.40 13.32 6.95
CA GLN A 39 -0.71 14.04 7.58
C GLN A 39 -1.32 13.19 8.72
N GLN A 40 -1.59 11.91 8.46
CA GLN A 40 -2.12 10.97 9.45
C GLN A 40 -1.13 10.79 10.61
N VAL A 41 0.17 10.68 10.30
CA VAL A 41 1.23 10.61 11.31
C VAL A 41 1.22 11.84 12.21
N THR A 42 1.13 13.03 11.64
CA THR A 42 1.09 14.28 12.40
C THR A 42 -0.07 14.31 13.37
N PHE A 43 -1.23 13.80 12.95
CA PHE A 43 -2.46 13.81 13.74
C PHE A 43 -2.49 12.70 14.81
N LEU A 44 -1.92 11.52 14.52
CA LEU A 44 -2.10 10.31 15.33
C LEU A 44 -0.92 9.98 16.26
N LYS A 45 0.29 10.50 16.02
CA LYS A 45 1.52 10.17 16.74
C LYS A 45 1.47 10.40 18.26
N ASN A 46 0.57 11.27 18.73
CA ASN A 46 0.40 11.53 20.15
C ASN A 46 -0.56 10.54 20.85
N LYS A 47 -1.22 9.67 20.07
CA LYS A 47 -2.22 8.71 20.58
C LYS A 47 -1.85 7.26 20.34
N PHE A 48 -1.00 7.01 19.33
CA PHE A 48 -0.66 5.67 18.85
C PHE A 48 0.85 5.56 18.59
N GLN A 49 1.35 4.33 18.68
CA GLN A 49 2.62 3.96 18.10
C GLN A 49 2.40 3.66 16.63
N LEU A 50 3.02 4.42 15.74
CA LEU A 50 2.83 4.34 14.30
C LEU A 50 4.05 3.69 13.66
N ILE A 51 3.82 2.69 12.79
CA ILE A 51 4.83 2.06 11.93
C ILE A 51 4.45 2.36 10.48
N ILE A 52 5.38 2.94 9.75
CA ILE A 52 5.19 3.37 8.37
C ILE A 52 6.35 2.81 7.54
N PRO A 53 6.22 1.61 6.96
CA PRO A 53 7.22 1.05 6.07
C PRO A 53 7.21 1.75 4.72
N ASP A 54 8.38 1.84 4.10
CA ASP A 54 8.51 1.91 2.67
C ASP A 54 8.51 0.47 2.14
N LEU A 55 7.59 0.13 1.27
CA LEU A 55 7.51 -1.22 0.69
C LEU A 55 8.76 -1.52 -0.15
N PRO A 56 9.13 -2.80 -0.35
CA PRO A 56 10.30 -3.17 -1.15
C PRO A 56 10.33 -2.49 -2.52
N GLY A 57 11.36 -1.67 -2.76
CA GLY A 57 11.53 -0.87 -3.98
C GLY A 57 10.94 0.53 -3.93
N SER A 58 10.29 0.94 -2.83
CA SER A 58 9.76 2.29 -2.61
C SER A 58 10.63 3.06 -1.63
N GLY A 59 10.62 4.39 -1.73
CA GLY A 59 11.28 5.29 -0.80
C GLY A 59 12.75 4.94 -0.60
N LYS A 60 13.12 4.54 0.62
CA LYS A 60 14.47 4.14 1.00
C LYS A 60 14.67 2.62 1.05
N SER A 61 13.66 1.83 0.69
CA SER A 61 13.72 0.37 0.68
C SER A 61 14.26 -0.17 -0.62
N GLU A 62 15.17 -1.14 -0.53
CA GLU A 62 15.66 -1.89 -1.68
C GLU A 62 14.56 -2.80 -2.25
N LEU A 63 14.60 -3.03 -3.56
CA LEU A 63 13.70 -3.96 -4.22
C LEU A 63 14.14 -5.40 -3.91
N ILE A 64 13.20 -6.22 -3.45
CA ILE A 64 13.38 -7.65 -3.28
C ILE A 64 12.96 -8.35 -4.58
N PRO A 65 13.80 -9.23 -5.17
CA PRO A 65 13.42 -9.98 -6.36
C PRO A 65 12.19 -10.87 -6.14
N GLY A 66 11.30 -10.89 -7.12
CA GLY A 66 10.16 -11.81 -7.14
C GLY A 66 9.08 -11.51 -6.10
N ILE A 67 8.94 -10.26 -5.66
CA ILE A 67 7.92 -9.85 -4.69
C ILE A 67 6.51 -10.29 -5.08
N THR A 68 5.73 -10.63 -4.07
CA THR A 68 4.30 -10.91 -4.13
C THR A 68 3.59 -10.14 -3.00
N MET A 69 2.26 -10.13 -2.97
CA MET A 69 1.53 -9.54 -1.84
C MET A 69 1.86 -10.27 -0.53
N GLU A 70 2.05 -11.58 -0.60
CA GLU A 70 2.42 -12.45 0.53
C GLU A 70 3.82 -12.08 1.03
N SER A 71 4.83 -12.05 0.17
CA SER A 71 6.20 -11.74 0.58
C SER A 71 6.34 -10.32 1.14
N MET A 72 5.55 -9.37 0.63
CA MET A 72 5.49 -8.02 1.22
C MET A 72 4.78 -8.04 2.60
N SER A 73 3.79 -8.92 2.80
CA SER A 73 3.19 -9.12 4.13
C SER A 73 4.17 -9.74 5.12
N ASP A 74 5.04 -10.65 4.66
CA ASP A 74 6.11 -11.24 5.47
C ASP A 74 7.09 -10.17 5.96
N VAL A 75 7.46 -9.20 5.10
CA VAL A 75 8.28 -8.05 5.48
C VAL A 75 7.64 -7.27 6.62
N ILE A 76 6.33 -7.01 6.56
CA ILE A 76 5.63 -6.29 7.64
C ILE A 76 5.64 -7.10 8.93
N LYS A 77 5.42 -8.41 8.83
CA LYS A 77 5.50 -9.32 9.98
C LYS A 77 6.89 -9.32 10.62
N GLU A 78 7.96 -9.30 9.81
CA GLU A 78 9.34 -9.25 10.34
C GLU A 78 9.65 -7.89 10.99
N ILE A 79 9.13 -6.77 10.47
CA ILE A 79 9.23 -5.46 11.14
C ILE A 79 8.58 -5.52 12.53
N LEU A 80 7.36 -6.08 12.64
CA LEU A 80 6.69 -6.24 13.94
C LEU A 80 7.49 -7.12 14.89
N THR A 81 8.07 -8.19 14.39
CA THR A 81 8.90 -9.11 15.18
C THR A 81 10.18 -8.44 15.67
N GLN A 82 10.89 -7.70 14.79
CA GLN A 82 12.09 -6.93 15.17
C GLN A 82 11.81 -5.90 16.26
N GLU A 83 10.63 -5.30 16.25
CA GLU A 83 10.20 -4.32 17.25
C GLU A 83 9.55 -4.96 18.50
N ASN A 84 9.54 -6.31 18.60
CA ASN A 84 8.91 -7.08 19.68
C ASN A 84 7.42 -6.73 19.86
N LEU A 85 6.71 -6.53 18.77
CA LEU A 85 5.29 -6.20 18.75
C LEU A 85 4.47 -7.45 18.41
N SER A 86 3.60 -7.83 19.32
CA SER A 86 2.75 -9.03 19.17
C SER A 86 1.38 -8.75 18.54
N SER A 87 0.99 -7.48 18.41
CA SER A 87 -0.29 -7.12 17.79
C SER A 87 -0.30 -5.70 17.24
N CYS A 88 -1.13 -5.46 16.22
CA CYS A 88 -1.31 -4.14 15.60
C CYS A 88 -2.71 -3.96 15.03
N THR A 89 -3.07 -2.73 14.74
CA THR A 89 -4.09 -2.37 13.74
C THR A 89 -3.37 -2.05 12.43
N MET A 90 -3.82 -2.60 11.31
CA MET A 90 -3.17 -2.41 10.02
C MET A 90 -4.10 -1.68 9.05
N ILE A 91 -3.63 -0.60 8.43
CA ILE A 91 -4.39 0.17 7.43
C ILE A 91 -3.60 0.16 6.12
N GLY A 92 -4.18 -0.42 5.09
CA GLY A 92 -3.54 -0.49 3.77
C GLY A 92 -4.28 0.37 2.74
N HIS A 93 -3.53 1.26 2.07
CA HIS A 93 -4.03 2.05 0.95
C HIS A 93 -3.83 1.33 -0.38
N SER A 94 -4.88 1.19 -1.19
CA SER A 94 -4.79 0.63 -2.54
C SER A 94 -4.04 -0.71 -2.58
N MET A 95 -2.89 -0.84 -3.24
CA MET A 95 -2.02 -2.03 -3.19
C MET A 95 -1.66 -2.44 -1.75
N GLY A 96 -1.45 -1.48 -0.85
CA GLY A 96 -1.22 -1.75 0.58
C GLY A 96 -2.38 -2.50 1.24
N GLY A 97 -3.61 -2.31 0.77
CA GLY A 97 -4.75 -3.10 1.22
C GLY A 97 -4.69 -4.56 0.74
N TYR A 98 -4.16 -4.84 -0.46
CA TYR A 98 -3.93 -6.23 -0.90
C TYR A 98 -2.89 -6.93 -0.02
N ILE A 99 -1.86 -6.19 0.41
CA ILE A 99 -0.85 -6.68 1.36
C ILE A 99 -1.48 -6.91 2.74
N THR A 100 -2.36 -6.00 3.18
CA THR A 100 -3.13 -6.15 4.44
C THR A 100 -4.00 -7.40 4.41
N MET A 101 -4.63 -7.72 3.28
CA MET A 101 -5.41 -8.95 3.12
C MET A 101 -4.54 -10.21 3.14
N ALA A 102 -3.34 -10.17 2.53
CA ALA A 102 -2.37 -11.26 2.64
C ALA A 102 -1.88 -11.44 4.08
N PHE A 103 -1.66 -10.34 4.80
CA PHE A 103 -1.31 -10.37 6.22
C PHE A 103 -2.43 -10.95 7.08
N ALA A 104 -3.68 -10.57 6.82
CA ALA A 104 -4.84 -11.11 7.54
C ALA A 104 -5.03 -12.62 7.31
N GLU A 105 -4.69 -13.12 6.11
CA GLU A 105 -4.69 -14.55 5.81
C GLU A 105 -3.60 -15.30 6.58
N ASN A 106 -2.37 -14.82 6.54
CA ASN A 106 -1.21 -15.56 7.03
C ASN A 106 -0.91 -15.30 8.52
N TYR A 107 -1.27 -14.13 9.04
CA TYR A 107 -0.85 -13.64 10.35
C TYR A 107 -1.99 -13.01 11.14
N SER A 108 -3.21 -13.55 11.05
CA SER A 108 -4.41 -13.03 11.72
C SER A 108 -4.22 -12.81 13.23
N GLY A 109 -3.42 -13.65 13.89
CA GLY A 109 -3.10 -13.52 15.32
C GLY A 109 -2.37 -12.24 15.72
N PHE A 110 -1.78 -11.51 14.76
CA PHE A 110 -1.18 -10.20 15.00
C PHE A 110 -2.19 -9.04 14.89
N LEU A 111 -3.39 -9.28 14.38
CA LEU A 111 -4.35 -8.20 14.09
C LEU A 111 -5.33 -8.00 15.24
N ASN A 112 -5.42 -6.76 15.73
CA ASN A 112 -6.51 -6.29 16.57
C ASN A 112 -7.68 -5.72 15.73
N ALA A 113 -7.37 -5.22 14.55
CA ALA A 113 -8.28 -4.72 13.53
C ALA A 113 -7.49 -4.49 12.24
N PHE A 114 -8.17 -4.40 11.09
CA PHE A 114 -7.53 -3.90 9.88
C PHE A 114 -8.47 -3.03 9.06
N GLY A 115 -7.90 -2.26 8.13
CA GLY A 115 -8.65 -1.37 7.28
C GLY A 115 -8.16 -1.37 5.84
N LEU A 116 -9.12 -1.28 4.94
CA LEU A 116 -8.94 -1.15 3.51
C LEU A 116 -9.28 0.28 3.09
N PHE A 117 -8.26 1.05 2.76
CA PHE A 117 -8.39 2.43 2.31
C PHE A 117 -8.26 2.46 0.80
N HIS A 118 -9.35 2.75 0.08
CA HIS A 118 -9.41 2.66 -1.39
C HIS A 118 -8.85 1.33 -1.91
N SER A 119 -9.26 0.21 -1.32
CA SER A 119 -8.74 -1.12 -1.63
C SER A 119 -9.83 -2.18 -1.57
N SER A 120 -9.52 -3.39 -2.03
CA SER A 120 -10.48 -4.49 -2.18
C SER A 120 -9.83 -5.83 -1.85
N SER A 121 -10.64 -6.82 -1.51
CA SER A 121 -10.23 -8.22 -1.27
C SER A 121 -10.19 -9.08 -2.54
N TYR A 122 -10.76 -8.59 -3.64
CA TYR A 122 -10.92 -9.34 -4.88
C TYR A 122 -9.63 -9.38 -5.72
N PRO A 123 -9.43 -10.44 -6.54
CA PRO A 123 -8.36 -10.48 -7.51
C PRO A 123 -8.61 -9.48 -8.65
N ASP A 124 -7.59 -9.21 -9.47
CA ASP A 124 -7.79 -8.47 -10.71
C ASP A 124 -8.65 -9.29 -11.70
N SER A 125 -9.64 -8.65 -12.28
CA SER A 125 -10.33 -9.17 -13.46
C SER A 125 -9.37 -9.29 -14.65
N GLU A 126 -9.70 -10.07 -15.66
CA GLU A 126 -8.87 -10.17 -16.87
C GLU A 126 -8.71 -8.82 -17.58
N GLU A 127 -9.73 -7.96 -17.52
CA GLU A 127 -9.65 -6.59 -18.03
C GLU A 127 -8.63 -5.75 -17.25
N LYS A 128 -8.66 -5.81 -15.90
CA LYS A 128 -7.65 -5.13 -15.06
C LYS A 128 -6.26 -5.66 -15.32
N LYS A 129 -6.08 -6.98 -15.46
CA LYS A 129 -4.78 -7.58 -15.82
C LYS A 129 -4.31 -7.11 -17.19
N ALA A 130 -5.21 -7.02 -18.19
CA ALA A 130 -4.85 -6.50 -19.51
C ALA A 130 -4.41 -5.03 -19.44
N THR A 131 -5.08 -4.21 -18.64
CA THR A 131 -4.69 -2.82 -18.39
C THR A 131 -3.31 -2.73 -17.74
N ARG A 132 -3.01 -3.57 -16.74
CA ARG A 132 -1.67 -3.58 -16.12
C ARG A 132 -0.58 -4.03 -17.10
N ARG A 133 -0.85 -5.02 -17.96
CA ARG A 133 0.11 -5.43 -19.01
C ARG A 133 0.43 -4.26 -19.97
N LYS A 134 -0.59 -3.49 -20.38
CA LYS A 134 -0.37 -2.26 -21.18
C LYS A 134 0.48 -1.23 -20.41
N GLY A 135 0.22 -1.07 -19.11
CA GLY A 135 1.04 -0.22 -18.23
C GLY A 135 2.49 -0.68 -18.16
N ILE A 136 2.73 -2.00 -18.04
CA ILE A 136 4.08 -2.57 -18.08
C ILE A 136 4.79 -2.25 -19.38
N GLU A 137 4.12 -2.42 -20.52
CA GLU A 137 4.73 -2.06 -21.83
C GLU A 137 5.01 -0.56 -21.95
N PHE A 138 4.13 0.29 -21.44
CA PHE A 138 4.40 1.75 -21.39
C PHE A 138 5.62 2.06 -20.53
N ILE A 139 5.72 1.44 -19.33
CA ILE A 139 6.87 1.63 -18.42
C ILE A 139 8.18 1.21 -19.08
N LYS A 140 8.20 0.09 -19.82
CA LYS A 140 9.38 -0.39 -20.54
C LYS A 140 9.81 0.59 -21.65
N GLN A 141 8.87 1.24 -22.32
CA GLN A 141 9.14 2.13 -23.45
C GLN A 141 9.48 3.55 -23.02
N HIS A 142 8.84 4.06 -21.97
CA HIS A 142 8.88 5.48 -21.59
C HIS A 142 9.46 5.73 -20.19
N GLY A 143 9.67 4.68 -19.40
CA GLY A 143 10.19 4.78 -18.03
C GLY A 143 9.12 4.95 -16.97
N ALA A 144 9.54 4.78 -15.71
CA ALA A 144 8.66 4.78 -14.55
C ALA A 144 8.04 6.16 -14.29
N PHE A 145 8.85 7.23 -14.38
CA PHE A 145 8.37 8.57 -14.05
C PHE A 145 7.30 9.08 -15.03
N GLU A 146 7.50 8.88 -16.33
CA GLU A 146 6.51 9.28 -17.34
C GLU A 146 5.19 8.50 -17.14
N PHE A 147 5.29 7.23 -16.75
CA PHE A 147 4.10 6.43 -16.41
C PHE A 147 3.37 7.00 -15.19
N LEU A 148 4.07 7.24 -14.08
CA LEU A 148 3.46 7.81 -12.87
C LEU A 148 2.86 9.19 -13.11
N LYS A 149 3.55 10.04 -13.88
CA LYS A 149 3.07 11.36 -14.28
C LYS A 149 1.75 11.28 -15.07
N ALA A 150 1.60 10.26 -15.90
CA ALA A 150 0.38 10.07 -16.71
C ALA A 150 -0.80 9.54 -15.88
N ILE A 151 -0.56 8.65 -14.91
CA ILE A 151 -1.66 7.99 -14.17
C ILE A 151 -2.05 8.70 -12.88
N THR A 152 -1.10 9.32 -12.18
CA THR A 152 -1.32 9.88 -10.83
C THR A 152 -2.41 10.95 -10.78
N PRO A 153 -2.55 11.88 -11.74
CA PRO A 153 -3.64 12.87 -11.72
C PRO A 153 -5.04 12.23 -11.69
N ASN A 154 -5.21 11.06 -12.29
CA ASN A 154 -6.49 10.36 -12.37
C ASN A 154 -6.89 9.67 -11.03
N LEU A 155 -6.00 9.65 -10.04
CA LEU A 155 -6.28 9.12 -8.69
C LEU A 155 -6.99 10.16 -7.81
N PHE A 156 -7.03 11.43 -8.23
CA PHE A 156 -7.65 12.51 -7.48
C PHE A 156 -9.03 12.84 -8.03
N SER A 157 -9.94 13.21 -7.13
CA SER A 157 -11.26 13.67 -7.56
C SER A 157 -11.18 14.93 -8.42
N PRO A 158 -12.14 15.19 -9.33
CA PRO A 158 -12.17 16.42 -10.12
C PRO A 158 -12.13 17.69 -9.26
N VAL A 159 -12.75 17.65 -8.07
CA VAL A 159 -12.71 18.76 -7.11
C VAL A 159 -11.31 18.99 -6.56
N SER A 160 -10.62 17.91 -6.19
CA SER A 160 -9.24 17.98 -5.67
C SER A 160 -8.28 18.46 -6.76
N THR A 161 -8.38 17.93 -7.97
CA THR A 161 -7.53 18.31 -9.10
C THR A 161 -7.62 19.81 -9.39
N GLY A 162 -8.82 20.40 -9.29
CA GLY A 162 -8.99 21.84 -9.48
C GLY A 162 -8.45 22.71 -8.35
N LYS A 163 -8.50 22.23 -7.09
CA LYS A 163 -8.13 23.03 -5.92
C LYS A 163 -6.70 22.81 -5.43
N MET A 164 -6.13 21.64 -5.67
CA MET A 164 -4.85 21.20 -5.10
C MET A 164 -3.82 20.87 -6.21
N LYS A 165 -3.91 21.57 -7.33
CA LYS A 165 -3.03 21.28 -8.48
C LYS A 165 -1.55 21.32 -8.09
N LYS A 166 -1.12 22.34 -7.35
CA LYS A 166 0.27 22.51 -6.93
C LYS A 166 0.75 21.37 -6.04
N GLU A 167 -0.07 20.94 -5.10
CA GLU A 167 0.21 19.83 -4.18
C GLU A 167 0.31 18.52 -4.96
N ILE A 168 -0.58 18.29 -5.92
CA ILE A 168 -0.57 17.12 -6.81
C ILE A 168 0.69 17.12 -7.68
N ASP A 169 1.03 18.26 -8.31
CA ASP A 169 2.23 18.39 -9.13
C ASP A 169 3.49 18.13 -8.27
N THR A 170 3.57 18.68 -7.05
CA THR A 170 4.67 18.42 -6.11
C THR A 170 4.75 16.95 -5.72
N PHE A 171 3.62 16.32 -5.48
CA PHE A 171 3.56 14.88 -5.18
C PHE A 171 4.09 14.07 -6.37
N ILE A 172 3.64 14.35 -7.59
CA ILE A 172 4.13 13.68 -8.82
C ILE A 172 5.64 13.81 -8.97
N GLU A 173 6.20 15.02 -8.81
CA GLU A 173 7.64 15.23 -8.89
C GLU A 173 8.42 14.43 -7.84
N SER A 174 7.84 14.22 -6.66
CA SER A 174 8.46 13.41 -5.61
C SER A 174 8.59 11.92 -5.98
N LEU A 175 7.85 11.43 -6.98
CA LEU A 175 7.86 10.05 -7.44
C LEU A 175 8.96 9.74 -8.46
N SER A 176 9.78 10.73 -8.81
CA SER A 176 10.81 10.62 -9.88
C SER A 176 11.90 9.57 -9.60
N TYR A 177 12.04 9.12 -8.35
CA TYR A 177 13.03 8.10 -7.96
C TYR A 177 12.62 6.67 -8.33
N PHE A 178 11.34 6.42 -8.65
CA PHE A 178 10.88 5.06 -8.96
C PHE A 178 11.57 4.48 -10.18
N THR A 179 11.97 3.22 -10.07
CA THR A 179 12.55 2.47 -11.19
C THR A 179 11.49 1.72 -11.98
N PRO A 180 11.71 1.48 -13.29
CA PRO A 180 10.84 0.61 -14.07
C PRO A 180 10.68 -0.78 -13.44
N GLN A 181 11.76 -1.34 -12.90
CA GLN A 181 11.80 -2.66 -12.27
C GLN A 181 10.82 -2.76 -11.10
N THR A 182 10.78 -1.74 -10.23
CA THR A 182 9.87 -1.68 -9.08
C THR A 182 8.40 -1.67 -9.51
N LEU A 183 8.03 -0.78 -10.44
CA LEU A 183 6.64 -0.64 -10.87
C LEU A 183 6.15 -1.88 -11.62
N ILE A 184 7.01 -2.50 -12.43
CA ILE A 184 6.71 -3.75 -13.12
C ILE A 184 6.50 -4.88 -12.11
N ALA A 185 7.40 -5.03 -11.13
CA ALA A 185 7.28 -6.06 -10.08
C ALA A 185 5.98 -5.89 -9.28
N TYR A 186 5.59 -4.66 -8.95
CA TYR A 186 4.33 -4.38 -8.27
C TYR A 186 3.12 -4.77 -9.14
N TYR A 187 3.10 -4.44 -10.42
CA TYR A 187 2.02 -4.84 -11.32
C TYR A 187 1.91 -6.35 -11.45
N GLU A 188 3.04 -7.03 -11.60
CA GLU A 188 3.07 -8.50 -11.64
C GLU A 188 2.56 -9.12 -10.35
N ALA A 189 2.97 -8.59 -9.18
CA ALA A 189 2.47 -9.05 -7.88
C ALA A 189 0.95 -8.85 -7.75
N MET A 190 0.44 -7.68 -8.16
CA MET A 190 -1.00 -7.40 -8.14
C MET A 190 -1.80 -8.34 -9.05
N MET A 191 -1.30 -8.64 -10.27
CA MET A 191 -2.00 -9.54 -11.21
C MET A 191 -2.05 -10.99 -10.73
N ARG A 192 -1.09 -11.42 -9.90
CA ARG A 192 -1.00 -12.79 -9.36
C ARG A 192 -1.80 -13.01 -8.09
N ARG A 193 -2.25 -11.93 -7.41
CA ARG A 193 -2.93 -12.06 -6.11
C ARG A 193 -4.20 -12.90 -6.22
N PRO A 194 -4.46 -13.81 -5.29
CA PRO A 194 -5.68 -14.60 -5.23
C PRO A 194 -6.88 -13.78 -4.73
N ASP A 195 -8.07 -14.35 -4.83
CA ASP A 195 -9.28 -13.88 -4.15
C ASP A 195 -9.15 -14.11 -2.64
N ARG A 196 -9.36 -13.05 -1.86
CA ARG A 196 -9.33 -13.06 -0.40
C ARG A 196 -10.66 -12.59 0.22
N SER A 197 -11.75 -12.57 -0.55
CA SER A 197 -13.05 -12.13 -0.07
C SER A 197 -13.53 -12.92 1.15
N MET A 198 -13.28 -14.23 1.16
CA MET A 198 -13.63 -15.10 2.29
C MET A 198 -12.96 -14.73 3.63
N ILE A 199 -11.87 -13.95 3.60
CA ILE A 199 -11.21 -13.49 4.83
C ILE A 199 -12.05 -12.43 5.52
N LEU A 200 -12.76 -11.62 4.76
CA LEU A 200 -13.68 -10.61 5.30
C LEU A 200 -14.80 -11.28 6.09
N ASP A 201 -15.41 -12.32 5.51
CA ASP A 201 -16.53 -13.07 6.14
C ASP A 201 -16.10 -13.82 7.40
N LYS A 202 -14.85 -14.30 7.43
CA LYS A 202 -14.32 -15.11 8.53
C LYS A 202 -13.54 -14.31 9.57
N SER A 203 -13.42 -13.01 9.40
CA SER A 203 -12.64 -12.17 10.31
C SER A 203 -13.25 -12.13 11.69
N SER A 204 -12.43 -12.46 12.71
CA SER A 204 -12.78 -12.30 14.12
C SER A 204 -12.47 -10.92 14.68
N VAL A 205 -11.87 -10.03 13.86
CA VAL A 205 -11.49 -8.68 14.27
C VAL A 205 -12.24 -7.63 13.44
N PRO A 206 -12.44 -6.42 13.99
CA PRO A 206 -13.10 -5.33 13.26
C PRO A 206 -12.38 -4.98 11.95
N ILE A 207 -13.16 -4.69 10.92
CA ILE A 207 -12.70 -4.26 9.60
C ILE A 207 -13.22 -2.86 9.32
N LEU A 208 -12.32 -1.95 8.91
CA LEU A 208 -12.65 -0.59 8.49
C LEU A 208 -12.55 -0.49 6.97
N PHE A 209 -13.59 0.01 6.31
CA PHE A 209 -13.53 0.42 4.92
C PHE A 209 -13.55 1.95 4.82
N ILE A 210 -12.59 2.51 4.08
CA ILE A 210 -12.57 3.92 3.71
C ILE A 210 -12.63 3.99 2.19
N ILE A 211 -13.73 4.55 1.67
CA ILE A 211 -14.10 4.48 0.26
C ILE A 211 -14.31 5.90 -0.25
N GLY A 212 -13.67 6.26 -1.36
CA GLY A 212 -13.87 7.53 -2.02
C GLY A 212 -15.07 7.48 -2.96
N GLN A 213 -15.95 8.46 -2.83
CA GLN A 213 -17.13 8.57 -3.70
C GLN A 213 -16.79 8.71 -5.19
N TYR A 214 -15.61 9.26 -5.51
CA TYR A 214 -15.15 9.50 -6.88
C TYR A 214 -14.01 8.56 -7.29
N ASP A 215 -13.82 7.44 -6.56
CA ASP A 215 -12.80 6.46 -6.90
C ASP A 215 -13.18 5.73 -8.19
N THR A 216 -12.39 5.92 -9.23
CA THR A 216 -12.57 5.27 -10.54
C THR A 216 -11.78 3.98 -10.68
N VAL A 217 -10.82 3.73 -9.78
CA VAL A 217 -9.95 2.54 -9.80
C VAL A 217 -10.60 1.38 -9.05
N ILE A 218 -11.26 1.71 -7.93
CA ILE A 218 -12.01 0.75 -7.12
C ILE A 218 -13.43 1.28 -6.92
N PRO A 219 -14.35 0.94 -7.84
CA PRO A 219 -15.72 1.45 -7.80
C PRO A 219 -16.43 1.10 -6.49
N ILE A 220 -17.13 2.09 -5.93
CA ILE A 220 -17.86 1.94 -4.67
C ILE A 220 -18.80 0.73 -4.66
N ASN A 221 -19.45 0.45 -5.80
CA ASN A 221 -20.39 -0.66 -5.93
C ASN A 221 -19.72 -2.05 -5.77
N ASP A 222 -18.42 -2.16 -6.08
CA ASP A 222 -17.69 -3.42 -5.89
C ASP A 222 -17.32 -3.61 -4.42
N LEU A 223 -17.12 -2.53 -3.68
CA LEU A 223 -16.80 -2.56 -2.25
C LEU A 223 -18.04 -2.75 -1.37
N LEU A 224 -19.18 -2.16 -1.73
CA LEU A 224 -20.43 -2.35 -1.00
C LEU A 224 -20.96 -3.80 -1.04
N LYS A 225 -20.51 -4.61 -2.00
CA LYS A 225 -20.78 -6.06 -2.01
C LYS A 225 -19.97 -6.84 -0.98
N ALA A 226 -18.91 -6.24 -0.47
CA ALA A 226 -18.00 -6.86 0.51
C ALA A 226 -18.30 -6.42 1.96
N CYS A 227 -19.25 -5.51 2.16
CA CYS A 227 -19.76 -5.05 3.44
C CYS A 227 -21.09 -5.73 3.77
#